data_340a03f2d9783ef127bec2664108a15e
#
_entry.id   340a03f2d9783ef127bec2664108a15e
#
_cell.length_a   1.000
_cell.length_b   1.000
_cell.length_c   1.000
_cell.angle_alpha   90.00
_cell.angle_beta   90.00
_cell.angle_gamma   90.00
#
_symmetry.space_group_name_H-M   'P 1'
#
loop_
_entity.id
_entity.type
_entity.pdbx_description
1 polymer ?
#
loop_
_entity_poly.entity_id
_entity_poly.type
_entity_poly.pdbx_seq_one_letter_code
_entity_poly.pdbx_strand_id
1 'polypeptide(L)'
;MNTQSIVLLAIVVAVAGFVLYRYLRNDNKCSCCEGCNKDCCVKFLILLLLLPMNMWAQSKPLDGLQILAYSNDSTRDVYRIPAIAKNKKGELVAIYDYRVCGTDIGFGEVDQVMRISKNNGKKWSKEIKIADGMGGNENVFGVGFGDPALCLDRESGRGVLITVSGKCIYSYGTATHRPFIARQITTDGGHTWSAPVDITTQFWGKKGSMFQQKETDDGMGVFVWAGFFGSGKILQSRVTKVGDYYRLYAALLLRGTGVKGAYVVYSDDMGMNWQLLGGDPAFQAAPDSDEPKVEELPNGQIVLSGRKWYGRTFNIWTFAEGSVTEGSWDKPVNSHDVPTGIKVGANSCNGEILIVKGKLTETGKPCYVALQSLPKADTRADVSIYYKVLEDGKKYSTLAFAEDWKLGLQVTNKRSAYSTMCLQKDGRIAFFYEEEPYIYNMVYVPLTLKLATNGTIK
;
A
#
# COMPACT_ATOMS: atom_id res chain seq x y z
N MET A 1 -23.57 -18.49 -8.03
CA MET A 1 -22.78 -19.75 -7.95
C MET A 1 -22.22 -20.00 -9.34
N ASN A 2 -20.91 -20.28 -9.43
CA ASN A 2 -20.34 -20.68 -10.72
C ASN A 2 -20.64 -22.16 -10.99
N THR A 3 -20.45 -22.62 -12.24
CA THR A 3 -20.77 -23.99 -12.67
C THR A 3 -20.07 -25.07 -11.84
N GLN A 4 -18.81 -24.83 -11.41
CA GLN A 4 -18.05 -25.75 -10.57
C GLN A 4 -18.67 -25.90 -9.16
N SER A 5 -19.18 -24.80 -8.59
CA SER A 5 -19.88 -24.83 -7.31
C SER A 5 -21.19 -25.61 -7.35
N ILE A 6 -21.92 -25.50 -8.45
CA ILE A 6 -23.18 -26.26 -8.67
C ILE A 6 -22.88 -27.76 -8.79
N VAL A 7 -21.84 -28.10 -9.54
CA VAL A 7 -21.43 -29.51 -9.71
C VAL A 7 -20.99 -30.15 -8.38
N LEU A 8 -20.18 -29.41 -7.59
CA LEU A 8 -19.72 -29.88 -6.30
C LEU A 8 -20.88 -30.06 -5.31
N LEU A 9 -21.83 -29.12 -5.27
CA LEU A 9 -23.03 -29.25 -4.44
C LEU A 9 -23.88 -30.47 -4.85
N ALA A 10 -24.05 -30.69 -6.15
CA ALA A 10 -24.76 -31.84 -6.66
C ALA A 10 -24.09 -33.18 -6.25
N ILE A 11 -22.77 -33.26 -6.29
CA ILE A 11 -21.99 -34.39 -5.84
C ILE A 11 -22.16 -34.62 -4.33
N VAL A 12 -22.08 -33.59 -3.51
CA VAL A 12 -22.26 -33.69 -2.06
C VAL A 12 -23.66 -34.15 -1.70
N VAL A 13 -24.69 -33.59 -2.36
CA VAL A 13 -26.10 -34.04 -2.15
C VAL A 13 -26.32 -35.47 -2.61
N ALA A 14 -25.72 -35.88 -3.73
CA ALA A 14 -25.82 -37.27 -4.23
C ALA A 14 -25.14 -38.25 -3.28
N VAL A 15 -23.95 -37.95 -2.76
CA VAL A 15 -23.23 -38.78 -1.79
C VAL A 15 -24.00 -38.88 -0.47
N ALA A 16 -24.50 -37.74 0.05
CA ALA A 16 -25.31 -37.73 1.27
C ALA A 16 -26.62 -38.53 1.10
N GLY A 17 -27.29 -38.39 -0.04
CA GLY A 17 -28.48 -39.15 -0.41
C GLY A 17 -28.20 -40.63 -0.52
N PHE A 18 -27.08 -41.03 -1.12
CA PHE A 18 -26.68 -42.44 -1.23
C PHE A 18 -26.35 -43.07 0.13
N VAL A 19 -25.65 -42.34 0.99
CA VAL A 19 -25.36 -42.80 2.37
C VAL A 19 -26.64 -42.94 3.18
N LEU A 20 -27.55 -41.97 3.09
CA LEU A 20 -28.86 -42.03 3.74
C LEU A 20 -29.73 -43.21 3.20
N TYR A 21 -29.76 -43.41 1.88
CA TYR A 21 -30.44 -44.51 1.26
C TYR A 21 -29.90 -45.86 1.72
N ARG A 22 -28.58 -46.05 1.77
CA ARG A 22 -27.94 -47.23 2.33
C ARG A 22 -28.27 -47.47 3.81
N TYR A 23 -28.27 -46.37 4.60
CA TYR A 23 -28.63 -46.40 6.02
C TYR A 23 -30.08 -46.87 6.25
N LEU A 24 -31.03 -46.39 5.44
CA LEU A 24 -32.45 -46.74 5.56
C LEU A 24 -32.76 -48.14 5.03
N ARG A 25 -31.95 -48.67 4.12
CA ARG A 25 -32.21 -49.99 3.47
C ARG A 25 -31.50 -51.17 4.14
N ASN A 26 -30.49 -50.92 4.97
CA ASN A 26 -29.76 -51.97 5.67
C ASN A 26 -30.18 -52.05 7.15
N ASP A 27 -31.01 -53.06 7.47
CA ASP A 27 -31.24 -53.44 8.84
C ASP A 27 -29.96 -54.03 9.44
N ASN A 28 -29.34 -53.31 10.38
CA ASN A 28 -28.50 -53.80 11.47
C ASN A 28 -26.99 -53.99 11.36
N LYS A 29 -26.23 -53.47 10.36
CA LYS A 29 -24.75 -53.40 10.55
C LYS A 29 -24.09 -52.27 9.75
N CYS A 30 -23.33 -51.43 10.44
CA CYS A 30 -22.38 -50.48 9.82
C CYS A 30 -21.10 -51.29 9.46
N SER A 31 -20.75 -51.43 8.18
CA SER A 31 -19.63 -52.25 7.72
C SER A 31 -18.25 -51.54 7.80
N CYS A 32 -18.16 -50.35 8.39
CA CYS A 32 -16.94 -49.58 8.39
C CYS A 32 -16.20 -49.52 9.75
N CYS A 33 -16.78 -49.99 10.84
CA CYS A 33 -16.10 -50.08 12.14
C CYS A 33 -16.74 -51.18 13.01
N GLU A 34 -15.97 -52.12 13.55
CA GLU A 34 -16.40 -52.99 14.63
C GLU A 34 -16.60 -52.18 15.90
N GLY A 35 -17.85 -52.03 16.40
CA GLY A 35 -18.19 -51.41 17.67
C GLY A 35 -18.87 -50.04 17.60
N CYS A 36 -19.25 -49.50 16.45
CA CYS A 36 -19.95 -48.20 16.36
C CYS A 36 -21.46 -48.30 16.50
N ASN A 37 -22.02 -47.47 17.39
CA ASN A 37 -23.47 -47.26 17.54
C ASN A 37 -24.05 -46.42 16.39
N LYS A 38 -25.36 -46.63 16.05
CA LYS A 38 -26.13 -45.88 15.05
C LYS A 38 -25.98 -44.34 15.23
N ASP A 39 -25.82 -43.85 16.44
CA ASP A 39 -25.62 -42.42 16.76
C ASP A 39 -24.32 -41.84 16.22
N CYS A 40 -23.27 -42.62 16.02
CA CYS A 40 -21.99 -42.16 15.54
C CYS A 40 -22.03 -41.76 14.03
N CYS A 41 -22.75 -42.58 13.23
CA CYS A 41 -22.92 -42.32 11.80
C CYS A 41 -23.82 -41.09 11.53
N VAL A 42 -24.85 -40.87 12.37
CA VAL A 42 -25.73 -39.68 12.26
C VAL A 42 -24.99 -38.44 12.65
N LYS A 43 -24.20 -38.45 13.73
CA LYS A 43 -23.35 -37.34 14.15
C LYS A 43 -22.30 -36.99 13.10
N PHE A 44 -21.68 -37.96 12.47
CA PHE A 44 -20.70 -37.74 11.39
C PHE A 44 -21.35 -37.18 10.12
N LEU A 45 -22.56 -37.61 9.77
CA LEU A 45 -23.33 -37.05 8.65
C LEU A 45 -23.77 -35.64 8.89
N ILE A 46 -24.22 -35.30 10.11
CA ILE A 46 -24.55 -33.92 10.51
C ILE A 46 -23.30 -33.03 10.50
N LEU A 47 -22.15 -33.53 10.96
CA LEU A 47 -20.89 -32.81 10.89
C LEU A 47 -20.43 -32.52 9.44
N LEU A 48 -20.58 -33.50 8.54
CA LEU A 48 -20.30 -33.36 7.11
C LEU A 48 -21.25 -32.40 6.39
N LEU A 49 -22.51 -32.32 6.82
CA LEU A 49 -23.48 -31.35 6.27
C LEU A 49 -23.32 -29.95 6.81
N LEU A 50 -22.75 -29.80 8.01
CA LEU A 50 -22.47 -28.46 8.62
C LEU A 50 -21.14 -27.85 8.15
N LEU A 51 -20.15 -28.67 7.77
CA LEU A 51 -18.86 -28.22 7.27
C LEU A 51 -18.95 -27.33 6.00
N PRO A 52 -19.77 -27.66 4.98
CA PRO A 52 -19.89 -26.80 3.80
C PRO A 52 -20.58 -25.48 4.06
N MET A 53 -21.52 -25.42 5.01
CA MET A 53 -22.30 -24.20 5.27
C MET A 53 -21.47 -23.08 5.89
N ASN A 54 -20.46 -23.41 6.69
CA ASN A 54 -19.54 -22.40 7.25
C ASN A 54 -18.40 -22.01 6.29
N MET A 55 -18.05 -22.87 5.33
CA MET A 55 -17.06 -22.55 4.29
C MET A 55 -17.61 -21.69 3.15
N TRP A 56 -18.93 -21.52 3.05
CA TRP A 56 -19.59 -20.80 1.95
C TRP A 56 -20.26 -19.49 2.37
N ALA A 57 -20.04 -19.05 3.59
CA ALA A 57 -20.38 -17.69 3.96
C ALA A 57 -19.47 -16.75 3.18
N GLN A 58 -19.84 -16.36 1.94
CA GLN A 58 -19.29 -15.16 1.32
C GLN A 58 -19.49 -14.05 2.34
N SER A 59 -18.40 -13.55 2.91
CA SER A 59 -18.44 -12.37 3.78
C SER A 59 -19.20 -11.28 3.00
N LYS A 60 -20.25 -10.73 3.61
CA LYS A 60 -20.96 -9.60 2.99
C LYS A 60 -19.92 -8.55 2.60
N PRO A 61 -20.02 -7.95 1.40
CA PRO A 61 -19.14 -6.86 1.04
C PRO A 61 -19.11 -5.82 2.15
N LEU A 62 -17.95 -5.27 2.43
CA LEU A 62 -17.82 -4.19 3.42
C LEU A 62 -18.72 -3.01 3.03
N ASP A 63 -19.37 -2.40 4.01
CA ASP A 63 -20.30 -1.30 3.79
C ASP A 63 -19.60 -0.12 3.10
N GLY A 64 -20.23 0.41 2.06
CA GLY A 64 -19.71 1.52 1.26
C GLY A 64 -18.57 1.15 0.30
N LEU A 65 -18.28 -0.15 0.09
CA LEU A 65 -17.34 -0.59 -0.93
C LEU A 65 -17.80 -0.17 -2.33
N GLN A 66 -16.87 0.41 -3.11
CA GLN A 66 -17.10 0.82 -4.48
C GLN A 66 -15.91 0.48 -5.36
N ILE A 67 -16.17 0.05 -6.59
CA ILE A 67 -15.14 -0.17 -7.61
C ILE A 67 -15.03 1.12 -8.41
N LEU A 68 -13.87 1.78 -8.35
CA LEU A 68 -13.61 3.04 -9.04
C LEU A 68 -13.16 2.81 -10.49
N ALA A 69 -12.45 1.73 -10.76
CA ALA A 69 -12.06 1.33 -12.11
C ALA A 69 -12.08 -0.19 -12.24
N TYR A 70 -12.55 -0.66 -13.40
CA TYR A 70 -12.63 -2.08 -13.72
C TYR A 70 -11.55 -2.43 -14.74
N SER A 71 -10.60 -3.27 -14.37
CA SER A 71 -9.71 -3.90 -15.33
C SER A 71 -10.46 -4.99 -16.09
N ASN A 72 -10.27 -5.04 -17.40
CA ASN A 72 -11.01 -5.92 -18.28
C ASN A 72 -10.09 -6.57 -19.32
N ASP A 73 -10.06 -7.90 -19.33
CA ASP A 73 -9.22 -8.66 -20.26
C ASP A 73 -9.65 -8.49 -21.73
N SER A 74 -10.95 -8.41 -22.00
CA SER A 74 -11.46 -8.30 -23.38
C SER A 74 -11.15 -6.94 -24.02
N THR A 75 -11.12 -5.85 -23.25
CA THR A 75 -10.77 -4.50 -23.69
C THR A 75 -9.31 -4.15 -23.44
N ARG A 76 -8.58 -5.02 -22.68
CA ARG A 76 -7.21 -4.82 -22.18
C ARG A 76 -7.07 -3.56 -21.32
N ASP A 77 -8.16 -3.12 -20.68
CA ASP A 77 -8.08 -2.07 -19.68
C ASP A 77 -7.38 -2.59 -18.43
N VAL A 78 -6.25 -2.00 -18.09
CA VAL A 78 -5.43 -2.39 -16.94
C VAL A 78 -5.25 -1.19 -16.02
N TYR A 79 -5.78 -1.29 -14.82
CA TYR A 79 -5.64 -0.28 -13.78
C TYR A 79 -4.81 -0.81 -12.63
N ARG A 80 -3.87 0.01 -12.13
CA ARG A 80 -2.96 -0.38 -11.05
C ARG A 80 -2.61 0.80 -10.15
N ILE A 81 -1.92 0.52 -9.06
CA ILE A 81 -1.18 1.44 -8.20
C ILE A 81 -2.05 2.54 -7.60
N PRO A 82 -2.72 2.27 -6.48
CA PRO A 82 -3.60 3.22 -5.83
C PRO A 82 -2.84 4.33 -5.10
N ALA A 83 -3.29 5.58 -5.28
CA ALA A 83 -2.96 6.72 -4.43
C ALA A 83 -4.26 7.42 -4.00
N ILE A 84 -4.38 7.86 -2.75
CA ILE A 84 -5.54 8.58 -2.25
C ILE A 84 -5.14 9.64 -1.23
N ALA A 85 -5.68 10.84 -1.36
CA ALA A 85 -5.47 11.93 -0.42
C ALA A 85 -6.76 12.71 -0.15
N LYS A 86 -6.79 13.41 0.98
CA LYS A 86 -7.86 14.33 1.36
C LYS A 86 -7.35 15.75 1.24
N ASN A 87 -8.10 16.62 0.55
CA ASN A 87 -7.78 18.04 0.44
C ASN A 87 -8.32 18.84 1.64
N LYS A 88 -8.01 20.15 1.70
CA LYS A 88 -8.45 21.11 2.74
C LYS A 88 -9.97 21.12 2.94
N LYS A 89 -10.76 20.94 1.88
CA LYS A 89 -12.22 20.91 1.95
C LYS A 89 -12.77 19.59 2.51
N GLY A 90 -11.92 18.56 2.61
CA GLY A 90 -12.30 17.21 3.03
C GLY A 90 -12.77 16.34 1.86
N GLU A 91 -12.57 16.77 0.63
CA GLU A 91 -12.81 15.98 -0.55
C GLU A 91 -11.70 14.93 -0.71
N LEU A 92 -12.05 13.76 -1.23
CA LEU A 92 -11.09 12.69 -1.53
C LEU A 92 -10.71 12.76 -3.00
N VAL A 93 -9.42 12.67 -3.27
CA VAL A 93 -8.85 12.53 -4.62
C VAL A 93 -8.15 11.18 -4.68
N ALA A 94 -8.65 10.29 -5.55
CA ALA A 94 -8.04 8.99 -5.85
C ALA A 94 -7.36 9.10 -7.22
N ILE A 95 -6.07 8.72 -7.28
CA ILE A 95 -5.26 8.69 -8.50
C ILE A 95 -4.71 7.28 -8.68
N TYR A 96 -4.62 6.81 -9.91
CA TYR A 96 -4.11 5.47 -10.22
C TYR A 96 -3.64 5.40 -11.68
N ASP A 97 -2.81 4.40 -11.99
CA ASP A 97 -2.35 4.11 -13.33
C ASP A 97 -3.49 3.56 -14.20
N TYR A 98 -3.62 4.08 -15.41
CA TYR A 98 -4.26 3.42 -16.53
C TYR A 98 -3.16 2.95 -17.49
N ARG A 99 -2.91 1.65 -17.54
CA ARG A 99 -1.79 1.03 -18.25
C ARG A 99 -2.19 0.66 -19.68
N VAL A 100 -2.14 1.63 -20.60
CA VAL A 100 -2.45 1.44 -22.03
C VAL A 100 -1.57 0.36 -22.64
N CYS A 101 -0.30 0.27 -22.22
CA CYS A 101 0.61 -0.81 -22.64
C CYS A 101 0.21 -2.22 -22.10
N GLY A 102 -0.79 -2.33 -21.25
CA GLY A 102 -1.30 -3.59 -20.70
C GLY A 102 -0.41 -4.23 -19.64
N THR A 103 0.72 -3.62 -19.27
CA THR A 103 1.70 -4.19 -18.34
C THR A 103 2.26 -3.12 -17.38
N ASP A 104 3.50 -3.22 -16.93
CA ASP A 104 4.10 -2.33 -15.94
C ASP A 104 4.61 -1.01 -16.55
N ILE A 105 4.78 0.01 -15.68
CA ILE A 105 5.49 1.24 -16.07
C ILE A 105 6.91 0.89 -16.56
N GLY A 106 7.35 1.57 -17.61
CA GLY A 106 8.63 1.33 -18.27
C GLY A 106 8.57 0.38 -19.47
N PHE A 107 7.41 -0.25 -19.75
CA PHE A 107 7.20 -1.02 -20.97
C PHE A 107 6.58 -0.20 -22.11
N GLY A 108 5.89 0.88 -21.81
CA GLY A 108 5.22 1.72 -22.81
C GLY A 108 4.31 2.75 -22.14
N GLU A 109 3.23 3.06 -22.84
CA GLU A 109 2.25 4.08 -22.42
C GLU A 109 1.51 3.70 -21.14
N VAL A 110 1.59 4.57 -20.19
CA VAL A 110 0.82 4.54 -18.93
C VAL A 110 0.33 5.95 -18.65
N ASP A 111 -0.96 6.09 -18.41
CA ASP A 111 -1.61 7.36 -18.09
C ASP A 111 -1.86 7.47 -16.58
N GLN A 112 -1.90 8.70 -16.08
CA GLN A 112 -2.45 8.96 -14.76
C GLN A 112 -3.89 9.42 -14.87
N VAL A 113 -4.77 8.73 -14.16
CA VAL A 113 -6.20 9.04 -14.10
C VAL A 113 -6.64 9.27 -12.68
N MET A 114 -7.70 10.08 -12.51
CA MET A 114 -8.22 10.39 -11.18
C MET A 114 -9.74 10.36 -11.10
N ARG A 115 -10.24 10.20 -9.87
CA ARG A 115 -11.62 10.46 -9.48
C ARG A 115 -11.68 11.28 -8.20
N ILE A 116 -12.71 12.10 -8.05
CA ILE A 116 -12.92 12.98 -6.90
C ILE A 116 -14.24 12.64 -6.23
N SER A 117 -14.21 12.56 -4.89
CA SER A 117 -15.42 12.47 -4.07
C SER A 117 -15.55 13.67 -3.15
N LYS A 118 -16.66 14.41 -3.27
CA LYS A 118 -16.98 15.58 -2.45
C LYS A 118 -17.79 15.26 -1.19
N ASN A 119 -18.11 13.98 -0.96
CA ASN A 119 -19.03 13.54 0.07
C ASN A 119 -18.54 12.30 0.86
N ASN A 120 -17.25 12.32 1.24
CA ASN A 120 -16.59 11.24 2.00
C ASN A 120 -16.70 9.87 1.34
N GLY A 121 -16.43 9.79 0.04
CA GLY A 121 -16.40 8.54 -0.73
C GLY A 121 -17.77 7.96 -1.08
N LYS A 122 -18.89 8.62 -0.77
CA LYS A 122 -20.23 8.12 -1.08
C LYS A 122 -20.53 8.13 -2.59
N LYS A 123 -19.97 9.11 -3.31
CA LYS A 123 -20.11 9.25 -4.77
C LYS A 123 -18.82 9.81 -5.35
N TRP A 124 -18.40 9.28 -6.49
CA TRP A 124 -17.20 9.68 -7.20
C TRP A 124 -17.53 10.31 -8.55
N SER A 125 -16.69 11.23 -9.02
CA SER A 125 -16.75 11.80 -10.35
C SER A 125 -16.57 10.72 -11.43
N LYS A 126 -16.83 11.08 -12.67
CA LYS A 126 -16.27 10.35 -13.81
C LYS A 126 -14.75 10.38 -13.72
N GLU A 127 -14.09 9.45 -14.38
CA GLU A 127 -12.64 9.39 -14.54
C GLU A 127 -12.15 10.61 -15.33
N ILE A 128 -11.00 11.15 -14.91
CA ILE A 128 -10.36 12.32 -15.51
C ILE A 128 -8.91 11.97 -15.74
N LYS A 129 -8.43 12.03 -16.98
CA LYS A 129 -7.01 11.88 -17.30
C LYS A 129 -6.26 13.16 -16.88
N ILE A 130 -5.17 13.03 -16.14
CA ILE A 130 -4.35 14.15 -15.63
C ILE A 130 -2.91 14.13 -16.13
N ALA A 131 -2.45 13.01 -16.65
CA ALA A 131 -1.23 12.90 -17.45
C ALA A 131 -1.46 11.84 -18.53
N ASP A 132 -1.10 12.19 -19.76
CA ASP A 132 -1.26 11.37 -20.98
C ASP A 132 0.14 10.89 -21.39
N GLY A 133 0.37 9.59 -21.34
CA GLY A 133 1.60 8.98 -21.82
C GLY A 133 1.65 9.01 -23.34
N MET A 134 2.77 9.41 -23.90
CA MET A 134 2.92 9.49 -25.36
C MET A 134 3.13 8.12 -26.03
N GLY A 135 3.45 7.09 -25.23
CA GLY A 135 3.87 5.80 -25.79
C GLY A 135 5.22 5.90 -26.54
N GLY A 136 5.47 4.94 -27.42
CA GLY A 136 6.66 4.94 -28.25
C GLY A 136 7.73 3.93 -27.86
N ASN A 137 8.85 3.91 -28.61
CA ASN A 137 9.90 2.89 -28.47
C ASN A 137 11.16 3.40 -27.77
N GLU A 138 11.38 4.69 -27.73
CA GLU A 138 12.54 5.31 -27.11
C GLU A 138 12.30 5.58 -25.62
N ASN A 139 13.37 5.53 -24.82
CA ASN A 139 13.29 5.94 -23.42
C ASN A 139 13.46 7.44 -23.31
N VAL A 140 12.35 8.15 -23.42
CA VAL A 140 12.28 9.61 -23.22
C VAL A 140 11.24 9.97 -22.18
N PHE A 141 11.40 11.14 -21.57
CA PHE A 141 10.41 11.67 -20.64
C PHE A 141 9.04 11.79 -21.31
N GLY A 142 7.99 11.33 -20.64
CA GLY A 142 6.61 11.41 -21.14
C GLY A 142 6.12 10.16 -21.88
N VAL A 143 6.91 9.14 -22.10
CA VAL A 143 6.44 7.88 -22.72
C VAL A 143 5.33 7.23 -21.90
N GLY A 144 5.46 7.28 -20.59
CA GLY A 144 4.43 6.86 -19.64
C GLY A 144 4.63 7.57 -18.30
N PHE A 145 3.58 7.61 -17.48
CA PHE A 145 3.60 8.15 -16.12
C PHE A 145 2.95 7.13 -15.21
N GLY A 146 3.67 6.63 -14.18
CA GLY A 146 3.18 5.59 -13.29
C GLY A 146 3.64 5.75 -11.84
N ASP A 147 3.14 4.86 -10.97
CA ASP A 147 3.48 4.81 -9.56
C ASP A 147 3.22 6.14 -8.81
N PRO A 148 1.99 6.66 -8.80
CA PRO A 148 1.66 7.96 -8.25
C PRO A 148 1.93 8.04 -6.74
N ALA A 149 2.69 9.06 -6.31
CA ALA A 149 2.85 9.45 -4.92
C ALA A 149 2.22 10.84 -4.72
N LEU A 150 1.24 10.95 -3.82
CA LEU A 150 0.31 12.07 -3.73
C LEU A 150 0.33 12.75 -2.36
N CYS A 151 0.39 14.08 -2.34
CA CYS A 151 0.04 14.91 -1.21
C CYS A 151 -0.88 16.05 -1.62
N LEU A 152 -1.93 16.28 -0.85
CA LEU A 152 -2.75 17.50 -0.90
C LEU A 152 -2.60 18.24 0.42
N ASP A 153 -2.22 19.51 0.37
CA ASP A 153 -2.00 20.32 1.55
C ASP A 153 -3.30 20.49 2.35
N ARG A 154 -3.21 20.18 3.64
CA ARG A 154 -4.37 20.30 4.54
C ARG A 154 -4.78 21.75 4.85
N GLU A 155 -3.92 22.75 4.57
CA GLU A 155 -4.16 24.16 4.90
C GLU A 155 -4.45 25.05 3.69
N SER A 156 -4.00 24.65 2.50
CA SER A 156 -4.20 25.40 1.26
C SER A 156 -4.89 24.60 0.17
N GLY A 157 -4.99 25.11 -1.03
CA GLY A 157 -5.43 24.36 -2.21
C GLY A 157 -4.27 23.71 -2.95
N ARG A 158 -3.04 23.80 -2.43
CA ARG A 158 -1.85 23.26 -3.10
C ARG A 158 -1.75 21.75 -2.94
N GLY A 159 -1.03 21.13 -3.85
CA GLY A 159 -0.69 19.71 -3.78
C GLY A 159 0.37 19.34 -4.79
N VAL A 160 0.97 18.19 -4.59
CA VAL A 160 2.02 17.61 -5.44
C VAL A 160 1.71 16.16 -5.73
N LEU A 161 1.91 15.79 -6.97
CA LEU A 161 1.91 14.43 -7.49
C LEU A 161 3.28 14.15 -8.08
N ILE A 162 3.94 13.10 -7.62
CA ILE A 162 5.20 12.61 -8.19
C ILE A 162 4.92 11.26 -8.82
N THR A 163 5.43 11.05 -10.04
CA THR A 163 5.33 9.79 -10.77
C THR A 163 6.70 9.42 -11.36
N VAL A 164 6.89 8.15 -11.64
CA VAL A 164 7.99 7.71 -12.50
C VAL A 164 7.56 7.84 -13.96
N SER A 165 8.51 8.16 -14.85
CA SER A 165 8.25 8.34 -16.28
C SER A 165 9.31 7.67 -17.14
N GLY A 166 9.01 7.49 -18.43
CA GLY A 166 9.90 6.93 -19.43
C GLY A 166 9.62 5.47 -19.79
N LYS A 167 10.49 4.92 -20.65
CA LYS A 167 10.46 3.51 -21.08
C LYS A 167 11.66 2.75 -20.52
N CYS A 168 11.75 2.72 -19.19
CA CYS A 168 12.81 2.02 -18.47
C CYS A 168 12.22 1.37 -17.21
N ILE A 169 12.24 0.05 -17.18
CA ILE A 169 11.81 -0.74 -16.02
C ILE A 169 12.87 -0.59 -14.93
N TYR A 170 12.44 -0.45 -13.67
CA TYR A 170 13.33 -0.31 -12.51
C TYR A 170 14.44 -1.37 -12.46
N SER A 171 14.12 -2.63 -12.72
CA SER A 171 15.09 -3.74 -12.69
C SER A 171 16.11 -3.72 -13.83
N TYR A 172 15.83 -3.02 -14.94
CA TYR A 172 16.68 -2.98 -16.14
C TYR A 172 17.39 -1.64 -16.34
N GLY A 173 17.21 -0.68 -15.44
CA GLY A 173 17.93 0.58 -15.50
C GLY A 173 19.44 0.39 -15.46
N THR A 174 20.16 1.25 -16.17
CA THR A 174 21.62 1.32 -16.24
C THR A 174 22.11 2.76 -16.06
N ALA A 175 23.40 2.99 -16.02
CA ALA A 175 23.96 4.35 -15.94
C ALA A 175 23.51 5.28 -17.09
N THR A 176 23.21 4.73 -18.28
CA THR A 176 22.83 5.48 -19.47
C THR A 176 21.37 5.31 -19.90
N HIS A 177 20.65 4.35 -19.30
CA HIS A 177 19.24 4.08 -19.60
C HIS A 177 18.47 4.02 -18.29
N ARG A 178 17.79 5.11 -17.92
CA ARG A 178 17.18 5.33 -16.61
C ARG A 178 15.74 5.82 -16.73
N PRO A 179 14.88 5.53 -15.73
CA PRO A 179 13.60 6.20 -15.63
C PRO A 179 13.79 7.68 -15.25
N PHE A 180 12.75 8.47 -15.46
CA PHE A 180 12.65 9.87 -15.08
C PHE A 180 11.72 10.03 -13.87
N ILE A 181 11.88 11.12 -13.13
CA ILE A 181 10.95 11.55 -12.08
C ILE A 181 10.15 12.73 -12.61
N ALA A 182 8.84 12.55 -12.67
CA ALA A 182 7.90 13.59 -13.08
C ALA A 182 7.19 14.19 -11.88
N ARG A 183 6.94 15.51 -11.94
CA ARG A 183 6.15 16.25 -10.96
C ARG A 183 5.00 16.96 -11.64
N GLN A 184 3.81 16.89 -11.03
CA GLN A 184 2.66 17.74 -11.31
C GLN A 184 2.27 18.47 -10.03
N ILE A 185 1.71 19.69 -10.16
CA ILE A 185 1.22 20.50 -9.05
C ILE A 185 -0.25 20.84 -9.27
N THR A 186 -0.97 21.01 -8.17
CA THR A 186 -2.31 21.58 -8.13
C THR A 186 -2.35 22.81 -7.23
N THR A 187 -3.26 23.73 -7.50
CA THR A 187 -3.53 24.90 -6.66
C THR A 187 -5.00 25.01 -6.24
N ASP A 188 -5.83 24.05 -6.65
CA ASP A 188 -7.28 24.02 -6.41
C ASP A 188 -7.76 22.79 -5.62
N GLY A 189 -6.83 22.12 -4.92
CA GLY A 189 -7.12 20.96 -4.07
C GLY A 189 -7.26 19.67 -4.85
N GLY A 190 -6.58 19.53 -5.98
CA GLY A 190 -6.54 18.32 -6.79
C GLY A 190 -7.64 18.24 -7.84
N HIS A 191 -8.37 19.31 -8.10
CA HIS A 191 -9.37 19.34 -9.18
C HIS A 191 -8.72 19.45 -10.56
N THR A 192 -7.64 20.23 -10.66
CA THR A 192 -6.81 20.32 -11.87
C THR A 192 -5.33 20.19 -11.55
N TRP A 193 -4.55 19.75 -12.51
CA TRP A 193 -3.12 19.49 -12.37
C TRP A 193 -2.35 20.16 -13.51
N SER A 194 -1.15 20.64 -13.21
CA SER A 194 -0.22 21.13 -14.23
C SER A 194 0.18 20.00 -15.19
N ALA A 195 0.74 20.35 -16.34
CA ALA A 195 1.49 19.38 -17.13
C ALA A 195 2.63 18.76 -16.30
N PRO A 196 2.99 17.49 -16.54
CA PRO A 196 4.14 16.85 -15.92
C PRO A 196 5.44 17.57 -16.26
N VAL A 197 6.33 17.76 -15.28
CA VAL A 197 7.65 18.39 -15.42
C VAL A 197 8.71 17.40 -14.97
N ASP A 198 9.77 17.23 -15.75
CA ASP A 198 10.93 16.41 -15.41
C ASP A 198 11.74 17.09 -14.29
N ILE A 199 11.83 16.45 -13.13
CA ILE A 199 12.61 16.87 -11.98
C ILE A 199 13.76 15.90 -11.64
N THR A 200 14.05 14.97 -12.51
CA THR A 200 15.08 13.91 -12.32
C THR A 200 16.41 14.49 -11.84
N THR A 201 16.80 15.64 -12.41
CA THR A 201 18.09 16.28 -12.08
C THR A 201 18.21 16.83 -10.66
N GLN A 202 17.12 16.92 -9.90
CA GLN A 202 17.21 17.19 -8.45
C GLN A 202 17.84 15.98 -7.72
N PHE A 203 17.60 14.77 -8.20
CA PHE A 203 17.99 13.53 -7.55
C PHE A 203 19.29 12.97 -8.11
N TRP A 204 19.43 12.86 -9.43
CA TRP A 204 20.63 12.30 -10.11
C TRP A 204 20.83 12.85 -11.51
N GLY A 205 21.99 12.57 -12.08
CA GLY A 205 22.27 12.79 -13.51
C GLY A 205 23.11 14.03 -13.82
N LYS A 206 23.34 14.94 -12.89
CA LYS A 206 24.22 16.10 -13.10
C LYS A 206 24.96 16.51 -11.81
N LYS A 207 25.95 17.42 -11.97
CA LYS A 207 26.62 18.07 -10.82
C LYS A 207 25.58 18.85 -9.99
N GLY A 208 25.60 18.65 -8.69
CA GLY A 208 24.68 19.29 -7.73
C GLY A 208 23.37 18.53 -7.51
N SER A 209 23.16 17.39 -8.19
CA SER A 209 22.07 16.47 -7.83
C SER A 209 22.30 15.86 -6.44
N MET A 210 21.21 15.47 -5.75
CA MET A 210 21.22 14.86 -4.42
C MET A 210 22.13 13.62 -4.35
N PHE A 211 22.01 12.73 -5.33
CA PHE A 211 22.87 11.57 -5.53
C PHE A 211 23.83 11.87 -6.68
N GLN A 212 24.75 12.81 -6.41
CA GLN A 212 25.71 13.25 -7.42
C GLN A 212 26.60 12.09 -7.82
N GLN A 213 26.73 11.89 -9.11
CA GLN A 213 27.70 11.00 -9.70
C GLN A 213 29.11 11.44 -9.32
N LYS A 214 29.82 10.62 -8.58
CA LYS A 214 31.25 10.82 -8.27
C LYS A 214 32.04 9.80 -9.07
N GLU A 215 32.89 10.25 -10.00
CA GLU A 215 33.97 9.44 -10.49
C GLU A 215 35.01 9.39 -9.38
N THR A 216 35.31 8.21 -8.85
CA THR A 216 36.42 7.96 -7.97
C THR A 216 37.59 7.47 -8.83
N ASP A 217 38.84 7.68 -8.36
CA ASP A 217 40.07 7.30 -9.09
C ASP A 217 40.13 5.79 -9.45
N ASP A 218 39.32 4.97 -8.77
CA ASP A 218 39.15 3.54 -9.01
C ASP A 218 37.94 3.19 -9.89
N GLY A 219 37.23 4.18 -10.45
CA GLY A 219 36.02 3.97 -11.26
C GLY A 219 34.78 3.54 -10.48
N MET A 220 34.82 3.51 -9.15
CA MET A 220 33.76 3.08 -8.24
C MET A 220 32.91 4.27 -7.75
N GLY A 221 32.35 5.04 -8.65
CA GLY A 221 31.51 6.20 -8.29
C GLY A 221 30.10 5.83 -7.86
N VAL A 222 29.38 6.81 -7.31
CA VAL A 222 27.91 6.72 -7.06
C VAL A 222 27.19 6.92 -8.38
N PHE A 223 26.50 5.90 -8.88
CA PHE A 223 25.72 5.95 -10.10
C PHE A 223 24.33 5.41 -9.85
N VAL A 224 23.31 6.26 -9.97
CA VAL A 224 21.93 5.82 -9.94
C VAL A 224 21.56 5.20 -11.30
N TRP A 225 21.09 3.98 -11.29
CA TRP A 225 20.60 3.25 -12.46
C TRP A 225 19.10 3.33 -12.60
N ALA A 226 18.38 3.36 -11.50
CA ALA A 226 16.94 3.53 -11.44
C ALA A 226 16.52 4.04 -10.06
N GLY A 227 15.39 4.73 -10.02
CA GLY A 227 14.76 5.17 -8.79
C GLY A 227 13.34 5.67 -9.03
N PHE A 228 12.53 5.61 -8.00
CA PHE A 228 11.17 6.13 -7.98
C PHE A 228 10.69 6.39 -6.55
N PHE A 229 9.70 7.24 -6.42
CA PHE A 229 9.03 7.49 -5.14
C PHE A 229 8.13 6.32 -4.78
N GLY A 230 8.10 5.93 -3.51
CA GLY A 230 7.13 4.96 -3.01
C GLY A 230 5.71 5.45 -3.27
N SER A 231 4.97 4.73 -4.14
CA SER A 231 3.62 5.11 -4.58
C SER A 231 2.61 5.21 -3.42
N GLY A 232 1.51 5.90 -3.61
CA GLY A 232 0.42 6.09 -2.66
C GLY A 232 0.47 7.44 -1.97
N LYS A 233 1.18 7.57 -0.87
CA LYS A 233 1.19 8.77 -0.04
C LYS A 233 2.56 9.45 0.00
N ILE A 234 2.58 10.77 -0.21
CA ILE A 234 3.60 11.68 0.31
C ILE A 234 3.06 12.19 1.66
N LEU A 235 3.83 12.00 2.72
CA LEU A 235 3.43 12.41 4.07
C LEU A 235 3.58 13.92 4.24
N GLN A 236 2.55 14.60 4.72
CA GLN A 236 2.67 15.96 5.24
C GLN A 236 2.85 15.90 6.76
N SER A 237 3.96 16.45 7.27
CA SER A 237 4.25 16.48 8.70
C SER A 237 3.12 17.09 9.52
N ARG A 238 2.89 16.55 10.69
CA ARG A 238 1.94 17.09 11.68
C ARG A 238 2.59 18.13 12.60
N VAL A 239 3.91 18.07 12.76
CA VAL A 239 4.63 18.89 13.75
C VAL A 239 5.65 19.84 13.14
N THR A 240 6.31 19.48 12.05
CA THR A 240 7.34 20.32 11.43
C THR A 240 6.74 21.24 10.39
N LYS A 241 6.76 22.54 10.65
CA LYS A 241 6.39 23.61 9.71
C LYS A 241 7.59 24.49 9.42
N VAL A 242 7.87 24.74 8.15
CA VAL A 242 8.96 25.60 7.70
C VAL A 242 8.39 26.64 6.74
N GLY A 243 8.54 27.92 7.08
CA GLY A 243 7.87 28.97 6.33
C GLY A 243 6.36 28.80 6.29
N ASP A 244 5.79 28.80 5.11
CA ASP A 244 4.34 28.73 4.90
C ASP A 244 3.78 27.28 4.94
N TYR A 245 4.65 26.25 4.86
CA TYR A 245 4.20 24.88 4.66
C TYR A 245 4.65 23.93 5.76
N TYR A 246 3.80 22.96 6.05
CA TYR A 246 4.23 21.78 6.77
C TYR A 246 5.12 20.92 5.86
N ARG A 247 6.27 20.50 6.37
CA ARG A 247 7.25 19.68 5.66
C ARG A 247 6.60 18.44 5.06
N LEU A 248 6.96 18.15 3.83
CA LEU A 248 6.62 16.88 3.19
C LEU A 248 7.77 15.88 3.40
N TYR A 249 7.42 14.62 3.62
CA TYR A 249 8.36 13.50 3.60
C TYR A 249 7.89 12.48 2.56
N ALA A 250 8.83 11.97 1.79
CA ALA A 250 8.57 10.93 0.81
C ALA A 250 9.64 9.87 0.86
N ALA A 251 9.26 8.63 0.62
CA ALA A 251 10.20 7.54 0.50
C ALA A 251 10.65 7.39 -0.96
N LEU A 252 11.95 7.20 -1.16
CA LEU A 252 12.60 7.06 -2.46
C LEU A 252 13.34 5.74 -2.51
N LEU A 253 13.01 4.88 -3.49
CA LEU A 253 13.75 3.65 -3.75
C LEU A 253 14.78 3.90 -4.84
N LEU A 254 16.02 3.50 -4.59
CA LEU A 254 17.13 3.64 -5.54
C LEU A 254 17.85 2.32 -5.78
N ARG A 255 18.39 2.21 -6.98
CA ARG A 255 19.30 1.14 -7.38
C ARG A 255 20.44 1.72 -8.24
N GLY A 256 21.67 1.29 -7.97
CA GLY A 256 22.84 1.75 -8.70
C GLY A 256 24.14 1.23 -8.10
N THR A 257 25.26 1.78 -8.54
CA THR A 257 26.57 1.58 -7.91
C THR A 257 26.69 2.55 -6.74
N GLY A 258 27.04 2.04 -5.57
CA GLY A 258 27.17 2.85 -4.33
C GLY A 258 25.85 3.37 -3.76
N VAL A 259 24.71 3.06 -4.38
CA VAL A 259 23.36 3.40 -3.90
C VAL A 259 22.42 2.21 -4.11
N LYS A 260 21.73 1.80 -3.05
CA LYS A 260 20.75 0.71 -3.13
C LYS A 260 19.78 0.78 -1.94
N GLY A 261 18.50 0.55 -2.21
CA GLY A 261 17.47 0.46 -1.17
C GLY A 261 16.71 1.75 -0.95
N ALA A 262 16.09 1.85 0.22
CA ALA A 262 15.18 2.93 0.55
C ALA A 262 15.88 4.11 1.22
N TYR A 263 15.50 5.30 0.77
CA TYR A 263 15.87 6.60 1.32
C TYR A 263 14.62 7.37 1.72
N VAL A 264 14.75 8.39 2.56
CA VAL A 264 13.69 9.35 2.81
C VAL A 264 14.16 10.72 2.39
N VAL A 265 13.33 11.41 1.60
CA VAL A 265 13.55 12.79 1.18
C VAL A 265 12.48 13.69 1.78
N TYR A 266 12.79 14.96 1.95
CA TYR A 266 11.83 15.94 2.44
C TYR A 266 11.79 17.19 1.58
N SER A 267 10.67 17.93 1.65
CA SER A 267 10.46 19.20 0.98
C SER A 267 9.78 20.19 1.92
N ASP A 268 10.28 21.43 1.96
CA ASP A 268 9.71 22.51 2.75
C ASP A 268 8.91 23.53 1.90
N ASP A 269 8.74 23.26 0.60
CA ASP A 269 8.10 24.14 -0.38
C ASP A 269 7.04 23.43 -1.24
N MET A 270 6.32 22.48 -0.63
CA MET A 270 5.25 21.71 -1.29
C MET A 270 5.72 20.90 -2.50
N GLY A 271 6.91 20.29 -2.41
CA GLY A 271 7.43 19.38 -3.41
C GLY A 271 8.12 20.07 -4.59
N MET A 272 8.41 21.36 -4.51
CA MET A 272 9.15 22.06 -5.54
C MET A 272 10.63 21.70 -5.52
N ASN A 273 11.22 21.61 -4.33
CA ASN A 273 12.59 21.18 -4.11
C ASN A 273 12.63 20.08 -3.06
N TRP A 274 13.53 19.11 -3.23
CA TRP A 274 13.69 17.98 -2.34
C TRP A 274 15.09 17.90 -1.77
N GLN A 275 15.21 17.46 -0.53
CA GLN A 275 16.46 17.24 0.20
C GLN A 275 16.47 15.85 0.84
N LEU A 276 17.67 15.28 1.02
CA LEU A 276 17.82 13.96 1.64
C LEU A 276 17.76 14.09 3.17
N LEU A 277 16.88 13.32 3.80
CA LEU A 277 16.86 13.22 5.25
C LEU A 277 18.09 12.45 5.73
N GLY A 278 18.91 13.11 6.58
CA GLY A 278 20.21 12.59 7.01
C GLY A 278 21.39 13.06 6.16
N GLY A 279 21.14 13.72 5.02
CA GLY A 279 22.14 14.47 4.24
C GLY A 279 23.19 13.66 3.48
N ASP A 280 23.52 12.44 3.89
CA ASP A 280 24.56 11.61 3.28
C ASP A 280 23.99 10.45 2.46
N PRO A 281 24.20 10.44 1.12
CA PRO A 281 23.77 9.34 0.24
C PRO A 281 24.38 7.97 0.54
N ALA A 282 25.44 7.91 1.36
CA ALA A 282 26.03 6.64 1.78
C ALA A 282 25.16 5.91 2.82
N PHE A 283 24.27 6.61 3.53
CA PHE A 283 23.44 6.04 4.58
C PHE A 283 21.99 5.86 4.15
N GLN A 284 21.66 4.67 3.66
CA GLN A 284 20.30 4.28 3.35
C GLN A 284 19.48 4.13 4.64
N ALA A 285 18.21 4.53 4.57
CA ALA A 285 17.27 4.25 5.64
C ALA A 285 17.00 2.73 5.79
N ALA A 286 16.94 2.00 4.65
CA ALA A 286 16.81 0.54 4.63
C ALA A 286 17.45 -0.04 3.34
N PRO A 287 18.68 -0.55 3.40
CA PRO A 287 19.44 -1.00 2.21
C PRO A 287 18.84 -2.22 1.51
N ASP A 288 18.15 -3.10 2.24
CA ASP A 288 17.58 -4.35 1.71
C ASP A 288 16.05 -4.29 1.60
N SER A 289 15.48 -3.11 1.60
CA SER A 289 14.04 -2.87 1.45
C SER A 289 13.70 -2.57 0.00
N ASP A 290 12.48 -2.91 -0.38
CA ASP A 290 11.80 -2.53 -1.61
C ASP A 290 10.67 -1.56 -1.28
N GLU A 291 10.02 -0.95 -2.26
CA GLU A 291 8.85 -0.03 -2.23
C GLU A 291 8.52 0.54 -0.83
N PRO A 292 9.24 1.59 -0.43
CA PRO A 292 9.13 2.12 0.93
C PRO A 292 7.95 3.08 1.09
N LYS A 293 7.47 3.18 2.33
CA LYS A 293 6.51 4.19 2.80
C LYS A 293 7.09 4.94 3.99
N VAL A 294 6.59 6.13 4.21
CA VAL A 294 7.01 6.97 5.35
C VAL A 294 5.81 7.48 6.13
N GLU A 295 5.94 7.51 7.46
CA GLU A 295 4.92 8.06 8.35
C GLU A 295 5.60 8.78 9.54
N GLU A 296 4.89 9.69 10.19
CA GLU A 296 5.36 10.44 11.34
C GLU A 296 4.75 9.91 12.63
N LEU A 297 5.60 9.54 13.59
CA LEU A 297 5.17 9.15 14.92
C LEU A 297 4.63 10.35 15.72
N PRO A 298 3.80 10.12 16.77
CA PRO A 298 3.22 11.22 17.54
C PRO A 298 4.23 12.19 18.16
N ASN A 299 5.43 11.72 18.42
CA ASN A 299 6.55 12.49 18.98
C ASN A 299 7.44 13.18 17.92
N GLY A 300 7.08 13.10 16.64
CA GLY A 300 7.81 13.70 15.53
C GLY A 300 8.91 12.83 14.92
N GLN A 301 9.22 11.64 15.46
CA GLN A 301 10.11 10.68 14.78
C GLN A 301 9.51 10.27 13.43
N ILE A 302 10.36 9.94 12.46
CA ILE A 302 9.92 9.46 11.14
C ILE A 302 10.15 7.96 11.06
N VAL A 303 9.11 7.20 10.75
CA VAL A 303 9.20 5.77 10.49
C VAL A 303 9.14 5.48 9.00
N LEU A 304 10.12 4.70 8.53
CA LEU A 304 10.10 4.06 7.22
C LEU A 304 9.50 2.66 7.37
N SER A 305 8.60 2.29 6.46
CA SER A 305 8.06 0.94 6.31
C SER A 305 8.28 0.47 4.88
N GLY A 306 9.22 -0.42 4.68
CA GLY A 306 9.61 -0.93 3.36
C GLY A 306 9.02 -2.30 3.07
N ARG A 307 8.75 -2.57 1.79
CA ARG A 307 8.33 -3.88 1.28
C ARG A 307 9.44 -4.91 1.54
N LYS A 308 9.08 -6.04 2.11
CA LYS A 308 9.97 -7.17 2.38
C LYS A 308 9.21 -8.49 2.22
N TRP A 309 9.92 -9.56 1.90
CA TRP A 309 9.36 -10.92 1.95
C TRP A 309 8.94 -11.27 3.38
N TYR A 310 7.81 -11.90 3.54
CA TYR A 310 7.21 -12.38 4.80
C TYR A 310 6.80 -11.28 5.79
N GLY A 311 6.86 -10.00 5.42
CA GLY A 311 6.49 -8.89 6.30
C GLY A 311 6.92 -7.51 5.79
N ARG A 312 7.43 -6.69 6.70
CA ARG A 312 7.92 -5.33 6.44
C ARG A 312 9.32 -5.14 7.00
N THR A 313 10.10 -4.25 6.41
CA THR A 313 11.30 -3.70 7.05
C THR A 313 10.93 -2.34 7.62
N PHE A 314 11.16 -2.13 8.92
CA PHE A 314 11.02 -0.84 9.57
C PHE A 314 12.38 -0.20 9.84
N ASN A 315 12.45 1.13 9.83
CA ASN A 315 13.52 1.91 10.44
C ASN A 315 12.97 3.24 10.95
N ILE A 316 13.59 3.80 11.99
CA ILE A 316 13.16 5.04 12.63
C ILE A 316 14.27 6.08 12.57
N TRP A 317 13.91 7.26 12.07
CA TRP A 317 14.72 8.48 12.20
C TRP A 317 14.37 9.22 13.48
N THR A 318 15.36 9.56 14.27
CA THR A 318 15.21 10.39 15.45
C THR A 318 15.96 11.69 15.25
N PHE A 319 15.25 12.80 15.33
CA PHE A 319 15.86 14.13 15.24
C PHE A 319 16.74 14.42 16.46
N ALA A 320 17.88 15.11 16.24
CA ALA A 320 18.67 15.70 17.30
C ALA A 320 17.85 16.77 18.05
N GLU A 321 18.17 17.00 19.30
CA GLU A 321 17.47 17.98 20.12
C GLU A 321 17.53 19.39 19.48
N GLY A 322 16.36 20.03 19.34
CA GLY A 322 16.22 21.36 18.74
C GLY A 322 16.39 21.40 17.21
N SER A 323 16.67 20.28 16.55
CA SER A 323 16.82 20.22 15.09
C SER A 323 15.59 19.68 14.42
N VAL A 324 15.32 20.16 13.20
CA VAL A 324 14.31 19.64 12.28
C VAL A 324 14.94 18.97 11.03
N THR A 325 16.28 18.93 10.96
CA THR A 325 17.04 18.34 9.84
C THR A 325 18.08 17.34 10.28
N GLU A 326 18.78 17.65 11.38
CA GLU A 326 19.82 16.81 11.96
C GLU A 326 19.23 15.66 12.77
N GLY A 327 19.86 14.52 12.74
CA GLY A 327 19.40 13.33 13.47
C GLY A 327 20.12 12.06 13.00
N SER A 328 19.53 10.92 13.27
CA SER A 328 20.09 9.63 12.84
C SER A 328 19.01 8.59 12.60
N TRP A 329 19.28 7.71 11.65
CA TRP A 329 18.57 6.44 11.50
C TRP A 329 19.03 5.46 12.57
N ASP A 330 18.10 4.70 13.12
CA ASP A 330 18.37 3.51 13.90
C ASP A 330 18.76 2.34 12.95
N LYS A 331 18.83 1.12 13.47
CA LYS A 331 19.10 -0.07 12.66
C LYS A 331 17.80 -0.60 12.06
N PRO A 332 17.77 -0.94 10.76
CA PRO A 332 16.60 -1.57 10.15
C PRO A 332 16.25 -2.91 10.80
N VAL A 333 14.96 -3.16 10.99
CA VAL A 333 14.42 -4.40 11.57
C VAL A 333 13.38 -5.00 10.63
N ASN A 334 13.53 -6.27 10.27
CA ASN A 334 12.51 -7.01 9.53
C ASN A 334 11.45 -7.52 10.51
N SER A 335 10.22 -7.17 10.29
CA SER A 335 9.11 -7.50 11.20
C SER A 335 8.90 -9.00 11.39
N HIS A 336 9.18 -9.82 10.37
CA HIS A 336 9.01 -11.27 10.46
C HIS A 336 10.04 -11.96 11.37
N ASP A 337 11.18 -11.32 11.62
CA ASP A 337 12.23 -11.81 12.53
C ASP A 337 11.87 -11.51 14.00
N VAL A 338 10.86 -10.65 14.22
CA VAL A 338 10.40 -10.27 15.56
C VAL A 338 9.24 -11.19 15.99
N PRO A 339 9.26 -11.79 17.19
CA PRO A 339 8.22 -12.74 17.63
C PRO A 339 6.79 -12.20 17.50
N THR A 340 6.55 -10.94 17.91
CA THR A 340 5.26 -10.25 17.90
C THR A 340 5.12 -9.26 16.73
N GLY A 341 6.01 -9.34 15.74
CA GLY A 341 6.00 -8.48 14.56
C GLY A 341 4.98 -8.91 13.51
N ILE A 342 4.88 -8.11 12.45
CA ILE A 342 4.04 -8.46 11.29
C ILE A 342 4.65 -9.66 10.57
N LYS A 343 3.85 -10.70 10.42
CA LYS A 343 4.19 -11.90 9.64
C LYS A 343 3.10 -12.17 8.62
N VAL A 344 3.51 -12.37 7.37
CA VAL A 344 2.64 -12.76 6.26
C VAL A 344 3.18 -14.01 5.60
N GLY A 345 2.43 -14.59 4.67
CA GLY A 345 2.87 -15.74 3.89
C GLY A 345 4.04 -15.43 2.95
N ALA A 346 4.34 -16.37 2.06
CA ALA A 346 5.47 -16.27 1.11
C ALA A 346 5.16 -15.26 -0.01
N ASN A 347 4.97 -14.00 0.36
CA ASN A 347 4.77 -12.91 -0.59
C ASN A 347 5.60 -11.69 -0.22
N SER A 348 5.72 -10.78 -1.19
CA SER A 348 6.31 -9.46 -1.05
C SER A 348 5.45 -8.47 -1.83
N CYS A 349 4.84 -7.51 -1.15
CA CYS A 349 3.92 -6.56 -1.77
C CYS A 349 4.01 -5.18 -1.12
N ASN A 350 3.64 -4.15 -1.90
CA ASN A 350 3.46 -2.81 -1.37
C ASN A 350 2.27 -2.77 -0.40
N GLY A 351 2.28 -1.82 0.51
CA GLY A 351 1.21 -1.54 1.46
C GLY A 351 1.44 -0.19 2.11
N GLU A 352 0.44 0.35 2.78
CA GLU A 352 0.51 1.69 3.36
C GLU A 352 0.63 1.62 4.88
N ILE A 353 1.36 2.58 5.44
CA ILE A 353 1.38 2.85 6.88
C ILE A 353 0.65 4.16 7.17
N LEU A 354 -0.23 4.16 8.16
CA LEU A 354 -1.00 5.34 8.58
C LEU A 354 -1.09 5.38 10.10
N ILE A 355 -0.77 6.54 10.71
CA ILE A 355 -0.93 6.74 12.14
C ILE A 355 -2.06 7.73 12.40
N VAL A 356 -3.02 7.32 13.23
CA VAL A 356 -4.21 8.11 13.57
C VAL A 356 -4.46 8.14 15.07
N LYS A 357 -5.18 9.16 15.54
CA LYS A 357 -5.69 9.24 16.92
C LYS A 357 -6.88 8.33 17.09
N GLY A 358 -7.00 7.69 18.24
CA GLY A 358 -8.12 6.85 18.63
C GLY A 358 -8.29 6.80 20.14
N LYS A 359 -9.19 5.94 20.58
CA LYS A 359 -9.40 5.63 22.00
C LYS A 359 -9.53 4.12 22.18
N LEU A 360 -8.90 3.57 23.18
CA LEU A 360 -9.11 2.18 23.58
C LEU A 360 -10.61 1.94 23.84
N THR A 361 -11.19 0.94 23.22
CA THR A 361 -12.64 0.67 23.36
C THR A 361 -12.99 0.28 24.77
N GLU A 362 -12.15 -0.51 25.43
CA GLU A 362 -12.34 -1.03 26.78
C GLU A 362 -12.30 0.08 27.84
N THR A 363 -11.30 0.94 27.81
CA THR A 363 -11.04 1.93 28.86
C THR A 363 -11.44 3.36 28.50
N GLY A 364 -11.67 3.64 27.21
CA GLY A 364 -11.87 4.98 26.68
C GLY A 364 -10.61 5.87 26.68
N LYS A 365 -9.44 5.33 27.10
CA LYS A 365 -8.17 6.08 27.16
C LYS A 365 -7.74 6.52 25.75
N PRO A 366 -7.40 7.81 25.55
CA PRO A 366 -6.82 8.27 24.29
C PRO A 366 -5.51 7.54 23.97
N CYS A 367 -5.31 7.25 22.68
CA CYS A 367 -4.09 6.64 22.17
C CYS A 367 -3.86 7.06 20.73
N TYR A 368 -2.71 6.70 20.18
CA TYR A 368 -2.50 6.63 18.74
C TYR A 368 -2.49 5.18 18.30
N VAL A 369 -2.78 4.96 17.04
CA VAL A 369 -2.67 3.63 16.43
C VAL A 369 -1.96 3.74 15.10
N ALA A 370 -0.93 2.92 14.92
CA ALA A 370 -0.32 2.67 13.62
C ALA A 370 -1.08 1.54 12.94
N LEU A 371 -1.46 1.76 11.70
CA LEU A 371 -2.09 0.80 10.80
C LEU A 371 -1.12 0.49 9.68
N GLN A 372 -0.94 -0.79 9.33
CA GLN A 372 -0.15 -1.24 8.20
C GLN A 372 -0.98 -2.18 7.35
N SER A 373 -1.20 -1.83 6.07
CA SER A 373 -1.89 -2.69 5.13
C SER A 373 -0.91 -3.49 4.28
N LEU A 374 -1.21 -4.75 4.01
CA LEU A 374 -0.51 -5.61 3.04
C LEU A 374 -1.29 -6.93 2.81
N PRO A 375 -1.03 -7.67 1.71
CA PRO A 375 -1.54 -9.03 1.54
C PRO A 375 -0.98 -9.97 2.61
N LYS A 376 -1.84 -10.84 3.14
CA LYS A 376 -1.49 -11.76 4.22
C LYS A 376 -1.12 -13.17 3.74
N ALA A 377 -1.67 -13.63 2.61
CA ALA A 377 -1.51 -15.00 2.09
C ALA A 377 -0.11 -15.26 1.52
N ASP A 378 0.14 -16.49 1.10
CA ASP A 378 1.39 -16.90 0.42
C ASP A 378 1.56 -16.28 -0.98
N THR A 379 0.51 -15.67 -1.49
CA THR A 379 0.49 -14.91 -2.74
C THR A 379 -0.05 -13.51 -2.49
N ARG A 380 -0.14 -12.69 -3.53
CA ARG A 380 -0.83 -11.38 -3.45
C ARG A 380 -2.34 -11.58 -3.33
N ALA A 381 -2.78 -11.96 -2.13
CA ALA A 381 -4.18 -12.17 -1.76
C ALA A 381 -4.40 -11.82 -0.29
N ASP A 382 -5.65 -11.72 0.12
CA ASP A 382 -6.04 -11.48 1.51
C ASP A 382 -5.52 -10.15 2.06
N VAL A 383 -5.66 -9.03 1.30
CA VAL A 383 -5.25 -7.72 1.83
C VAL A 383 -5.89 -7.50 3.19
N SER A 384 -5.02 -7.24 4.17
CA SER A 384 -5.36 -7.12 5.58
C SER A 384 -4.72 -5.87 6.17
N ILE A 385 -5.27 -5.40 7.28
CA ILE A 385 -4.72 -4.32 8.09
C ILE A 385 -4.17 -4.92 9.38
N TYR A 386 -2.90 -4.66 9.67
CA TYR A 386 -2.27 -4.88 10.96
C TYR A 386 -2.29 -3.58 11.75
N TYR A 387 -2.34 -3.65 13.07
CA TYR A 387 -2.33 -2.46 13.92
C TYR A 387 -1.44 -2.62 15.14
N LYS A 388 -0.91 -1.49 15.59
CA LYS A 388 -0.14 -1.36 16.84
C LYS A 388 -0.63 -0.13 17.59
N VAL A 389 -0.91 -0.28 18.88
CA VAL A 389 -1.22 0.85 19.77
C VAL A 389 0.08 1.57 20.14
N LEU A 390 0.08 2.88 19.98
CA LEU A 390 1.21 3.74 20.30
C LEU A 390 0.85 4.62 21.51
N GLU A 391 1.83 4.80 22.39
CA GLU A 391 1.74 5.71 23.53
C GLU A 391 2.06 7.14 23.08
N ASP A 392 1.27 8.10 23.53
CA ASP A 392 1.49 9.51 23.21
C ASP A 392 2.83 10.00 23.79
N GLY A 393 3.62 10.74 23.01
CA GLY A 393 4.92 11.29 23.42
C GLY A 393 6.06 10.27 23.59
N LYS A 394 5.79 8.96 23.53
CA LYS A 394 6.82 7.94 23.65
C LYS A 394 7.76 7.92 22.45
N LYS A 395 9.07 7.91 22.70
CA LYS A 395 10.09 7.63 21.69
C LYS A 395 10.22 6.12 21.47
N TYR A 396 10.32 5.72 20.21
CA TYR A 396 10.47 4.33 19.82
C TYR A 396 11.83 4.10 19.19
N SER A 397 12.51 3.00 19.57
CA SER A 397 13.51 2.38 18.71
C SER A 397 12.83 1.60 17.59
N THR A 398 13.55 1.29 16.54
CA THR A 398 13.01 0.47 15.44
C THR A 398 12.52 -0.89 15.92
N LEU A 399 13.26 -1.55 16.82
CA LEU A 399 12.87 -2.84 17.40
C LEU A 399 11.56 -2.70 18.19
N ALA A 400 11.47 -1.74 19.10
CA ALA A 400 10.25 -1.50 19.87
C ALA A 400 9.04 -1.13 18.99
N PHE A 401 9.26 -0.50 17.83
CA PHE A 401 8.20 -0.25 16.87
C PHE A 401 7.79 -1.52 16.10
N ALA A 402 8.74 -2.39 15.76
CA ALA A 402 8.48 -3.63 15.04
C ALA A 402 7.76 -4.71 15.88
N GLU A 403 7.78 -4.60 17.21
CA GLU A 403 7.08 -5.46 18.17
C GLU A 403 5.59 -5.15 18.29
N ASP A 404 4.82 -6.09 18.88
CA ASP A 404 3.42 -5.95 19.33
C ASP A 404 2.41 -5.53 18.26
N TRP A 405 2.66 -5.92 17.01
CA TRP A 405 1.67 -5.77 15.95
C TRP A 405 0.62 -6.88 16.03
N LYS A 406 -0.63 -6.49 15.82
CA LYS A 406 -1.78 -7.41 15.82
C LYS A 406 -2.46 -7.41 14.47
N LEU A 407 -2.95 -8.56 14.05
CA LEU A 407 -3.82 -8.66 12.88
C LEU A 407 -5.17 -8.02 13.23
N GLY A 408 -5.57 -7.03 12.46
CA GLY A 408 -6.87 -6.41 12.49
C GLY A 408 -7.79 -6.97 11.41
N LEU A 409 -8.44 -6.08 10.64
CA LEU A 409 -9.38 -6.46 9.59
C LEU A 409 -8.68 -7.15 8.42
N GLN A 410 -9.15 -8.31 8.02
CA GLN A 410 -8.95 -8.83 6.67
C GLN A 410 -9.99 -8.16 5.76
N VAL A 411 -9.52 -7.28 4.84
CA VAL A 411 -10.39 -6.44 4.01
C VAL A 411 -11.07 -7.27 2.91
N THR A 412 -10.33 -8.22 2.36
CA THR A 412 -10.83 -9.15 1.34
C THR A 412 -10.20 -10.52 1.49
N ASN A 413 -10.87 -11.56 1.01
CA ASN A 413 -10.36 -12.93 0.90
C ASN A 413 -10.02 -13.33 -0.55
N LYS A 414 -9.91 -12.33 -1.43
CA LYS A 414 -9.63 -12.51 -2.85
C LYS A 414 -8.16 -12.21 -3.15
N ARG A 415 -7.77 -12.48 -4.41
CA ARG A 415 -6.51 -11.99 -4.95
C ARG A 415 -6.52 -10.46 -4.90
N SER A 416 -5.51 -9.88 -4.25
CA SER A 416 -5.43 -8.45 -3.95
C SER A 416 -3.97 -8.07 -3.71
N ALA A 417 -3.60 -6.83 -4.01
CA ALA A 417 -2.20 -6.45 -4.00
C ALA A 417 -1.97 -5.10 -3.31
N TYR A 418 -1.65 -4.06 -4.06
CA TYR A 418 -1.28 -2.75 -3.54
C TYR A 418 -2.46 -2.08 -2.83
N SER A 419 -2.14 -1.35 -1.78
CA SER A 419 -3.13 -0.62 -0.99
C SER A 419 -2.56 0.66 -0.42
N THR A 420 -3.41 1.66 -0.25
CA THR A 420 -3.10 2.95 0.35
C THR A 420 -4.23 3.42 1.26
N MET A 421 -3.93 4.34 2.18
CA MET A 421 -4.88 4.83 3.18
C MET A 421 -4.72 6.31 3.44
N CYS A 422 -5.84 7.02 3.65
CA CYS A 422 -5.84 8.34 4.26
C CYS A 422 -7.02 8.53 5.23
N LEU A 423 -6.89 9.46 6.17
CA LEU A 423 -7.97 9.79 7.11
C LEU A 423 -8.99 10.72 6.43
N GLN A 424 -10.26 10.31 6.39
CA GLN A 424 -11.37 11.10 5.86
C GLN A 424 -11.77 12.24 6.82
N LYS A 425 -12.61 13.16 6.33
CA LYS A 425 -13.15 14.27 7.12
C LYS A 425 -14.03 13.79 8.29
N ASP A 426 -14.73 12.68 8.12
CA ASP A 426 -15.62 12.08 9.12
C ASP A 426 -14.92 11.11 10.09
N GLY A 427 -13.58 11.04 10.05
CA GLY A 427 -12.77 10.18 10.91
C GLY A 427 -12.65 8.73 10.46
N ARG A 428 -13.33 8.33 9.37
CA ARG A 428 -13.11 7.02 8.76
C ARG A 428 -11.79 7.00 7.99
N ILE A 429 -11.32 5.80 7.66
CA ILE A 429 -10.15 5.56 6.84
C ILE A 429 -10.65 5.33 5.42
N ALA A 430 -10.25 6.17 4.47
CA ALA A 430 -10.36 5.86 3.05
C ALA A 430 -9.31 4.78 2.75
N PHE A 431 -9.74 3.55 2.53
CA PHE A 431 -8.91 2.45 2.10
C PHE A 431 -9.09 2.23 0.61
N PHE A 432 -8.01 2.32 -0.14
CA PHE A 432 -8.03 2.20 -1.59
C PHE A 432 -7.02 1.14 -2.02
N TYR A 433 -7.47 0.12 -2.77
CA TYR A 433 -6.66 -1.07 -3.00
C TYR A 433 -7.00 -1.78 -4.31
N GLU A 434 -6.15 -2.71 -4.68
CA GLU A 434 -6.26 -3.59 -5.84
C GLU A 434 -6.93 -4.90 -5.48
N GLU A 435 -7.97 -5.32 -6.24
CA GLU A 435 -8.68 -6.60 -6.05
C GLU A 435 -9.07 -7.22 -7.39
N GLU A 436 -8.99 -8.56 -7.51
CA GLU A 436 -9.46 -9.31 -8.68
C GLU A 436 -10.88 -8.88 -9.15
N PRO A 437 -11.34 -9.20 -10.40
CA PRO A 437 -11.05 -10.48 -11.09
C PRO A 437 -9.85 -10.47 -12.03
N TYR A 438 -9.72 -9.61 -12.96
CA TYR A 438 -8.69 -9.71 -14.00
C TYR A 438 -7.29 -9.46 -13.43
N ILE A 439 -6.55 -8.46 -13.89
CA ILE A 439 -5.30 -8.13 -13.20
C ILE A 439 -5.66 -7.59 -11.83
N TYR A 440 -6.27 -6.42 -11.74
CA TYR A 440 -6.89 -5.89 -10.54
C TYR A 440 -7.88 -4.78 -10.89
N ASN A 441 -9.00 -4.74 -10.18
CA ASN A 441 -9.87 -3.56 -10.10
C ASN A 441 -9.32 -2.59 -9.06
N MET A 442 -9.66 -1.33 -9.18
CA MET A 442 -9.35 -0.30 -8.19
C MET A 442 -10.55 -0.14 -7.25
N VAL A 443 -10.40 -0.59 -6.02
CA VAL A 443 -11.49 -0.72 -5.05
C VAL A 443 -11.30 0.26 -3.90
N TYR A 444 -12.32 1.04 -3.61
CA TYR A 444 -12.41 1.94 -2.46
C TYR A 444 -13.37 1.37 -1.41
N VAL A 445 -13.01 1.47 -0.13
CA VAL A 445 -13.89 1.17 0.99
C VAL A 445 -13.63 2.10 2.17
N PRO A 446 -14.66 2.72 2.78
CA PRO A 446 -14.52 3.52 4.00
C PRO A 446 -14.55 2.62 5.24
N LEU A 447 -13.50 2.60 6.03
CA LEU A 447 -13.36 1.78 7.22
C LEU A 447 -13.43 2.63 8.49
N THR A 448 -14.17 2.18 9.50
CA THR A 448 -14.04 2.76 10.84
C THR A 448 -12.78 2.22 11.50
N LEU A 449 -12.19 2.99 12.41
CA LEU A 449 -11.03 2.54 13.19
C LEU A 449 -11.36 1.30 14.02
N LYS A 450 -12.60 1.24 14.55
CA LYS A 450 -13.12 0.07 15.27
C LYS A 450 -13.11 -1.19 14.41
N LEU A 451 -13.54 -1.09 13.14
CA LEU A 451 -13.53 -2.21 12.21
C LEU A 451 -12.10 -2.60 11.85
N ALA A 452 -11.23 -1.63 11.50
CA ALA A 452 -9.85 -1.87 11.13
C ALA A 452 -9.02 -2.56 12.22
N THR A 453 -9.41 -2.40 13.50
CA THR A 453 -8.69 -2.94 14.67
C THR A 453 -9.47 -4.05 15.41
N ASN A 454 -10.44 -4.69 14.74
CA ASN A 454 -11.28 -5.74 15.29
C ASN A 454 -11.89 -5.35 16.67
N GLY A 455 -12.37 -4.11 16.77
CA GLY A 455 -13.05 -3.61 17.97
C GLY A 455 -12.14 -3.05 19.07
N THR A 456 -10.81 -3.15 18.94
CA THR A 456 -9.88 -2.71 20.00
C THR A 456 -9.84 -1.19 20.15
N ILE A 457 -9.93 -0.44 19.05
CA ILE A 457 -9.83 1.04 19.02
C ILE A 457 -11.09 1.64 18.40
N LYS A 458 -11.53 2.79 18.95
CA LYS A 458 -12.64 3.57 18.40
C LYS A 458 -12.29 5.04 18.22
#